data_d29438e7e6b1d4049785924fe6cdd696
#
_entry.id   d29438e7e6b1d4049785924fe6cdd696
#
_cell.length_a   1.000
_cell.length_b   1.000
_cell.length_c   1.000
_cell.angle_alpha   90.00
_cell.angle_beta   90.00
_cell.angle_gamma   90.00
#
_symmetry.space_group_name_H-M   'P 1'
#
loop_
_entity.id
_entity.type
_entity.pdbx_description
1 polymer ?
#
loop_
_entity_poly.entity_id
_entity_poly.type
_entity_poly.pdbx_seq_one_letter_code
_entity_poly.pdbx_strand_id
1 'polypeptide(L)'
;MTPEEFTARYMPQFSEQQKAAVRETEGPVLLLAVPGSGKTTVLVTRLGYMALCRGIDPAHILAVTYTVAATRELRARFTARFPELAGQTPEFRTINGLSSKIIEACGRQRGPAFALQENAGELAALVGRIYQALNGDYPTDSTIREVRTAITYCKNMMLSADEIAAQDFGLPRFSELYAHYCAALREARQMDYDDQMAYALAILRKQPEILAEFQA
;
A
#
# COMPACT_ATOMS: atom_id res chain seq x y z
N MET A 1 15.04 -4.07 -27.94
CA MET A 1 13.87 -4.08 -28.87
C MET A 1 13.50 -2.67 -29.24
N THR A 2 13.21 -2.37 -30.51
CA THR A 2 12.75 -1.01 -30.85
C THR A 2 11.28 -0.81 -30.46
N PRO A 3 10.81 0.46 -30.26
CA PRO A 3 9.41 0.75 -29.98
C PRO A 3 8.44 0.25 -31.04
N GLU A 4 8.87 0.22 -32.31
CA GLU A 4 8.10 -0.26 -33.46
C GLU A 4 7.93 -1.78 -33.41
N GLU A 5 9.01 -2.51 -33.17
CA GLU A 5 9.00 -3.96 -32.98
C GLU A 5 8.14 -4.37 -31.79
N PHE A 6 8.25 -3.65 -30.67
CA PHE A 6 7.43 -3.88 -29.48
C PHE A 6 5.95 -3.65 -29.78
N THR A 7 5.63 -2.57 -30.50
CA THR A 7 4.25 -2.23 -30.86
C THR A 7 3.65 -3.31 -31.75
N ALA A 8 4.38 -3.75 -32.76
CA ALA A 8 3.92 -4.82 -33.67
C ALA A 8 3.69 -6.15 -32.93
N ARG A 9 4.58 -6.50 -31.99
CA ARG A 9 4.52 -7.77 -31.28
C ARG A 9 3.51 -7.79 -30.14
N TYR A 10 3.48 -6.74 -29.30
CA TYR A 10 2.73 -6.73 -28.04
C TYR A 10 1.47 -5.85 -28.04
N MET A 11 1.31 -4.97 -29.03
CA MET A 11 0.20 -4.02 -29.06
C MET A 11 -0.60 -4.01 -30.39
N PRO A 12 -0.73 -5.14 -31.12
CA PRO A 12 -1.39 -5.11 -32.44
C PRO A 12 -2.87 -4.72 -32.34
N GLN A 13 -3.55 -5.01 -31.24
CA GLN A 13 -4.97 -4.72 -31.01
C GLN A 13 -5.21 -3.55 -30.06
N PHE A 14 -4.16 -2.82 -29.65
CA PHE A 14 -4.32 -1.68 -28.76
C PHE A 14 -4.82 -0.46 -29.53
N SER A 15 -5.72 0.30 -28.90
CA SER A 15 -6.07 1.63 -29.39
C SER A 15 -4.88 2.58 -29.31
N GLU A 16 -4.91 3.70 -30.04
CA GLU A 16 -3.84 4.70 -29.98
C GLU A 16 -3.66 5.28 -28.57
N GLN A 17 -4.76 5.44 -27.81
CA GLN A 17 -4.70 5.89 -26.41
C GLN A 17 -4.00 4.87 -25.50
N GLN A 18 -4.28 3.56 -25.69
CA GLN A 18 -3.60 2.50 -24.96
C GLN A 18 -2.11 2.42 -25.32
N LYS A 19 -1.76 2.57 -26.59
CA LYS A 19 -0.35 2.64 -27.05
C LYS A 19 0.38 3.83 -26.46
N ALA A 20 -0.27 5.01 -26.44
CA ALA A 20 0.29 6.21 -25.80
C ALA A 20 0.53 5.98 -24.31
N ALA A 21 -0.43 5.40 -23.58
CA ALA A 21 -0.28 5.08 -22.16
C ALA A 21 0.85 4.08 -21.86
N VAL A 22 1.14 3.14 -22.76
CA VAL A 22 2.27 2.22 -22.63
C VAL A 22 3.61 2.94 -22.85
N ARG A 23 3.69 3.82 -23.85
CA ARG A 23 4.93 4.51 -24.26
C ARG A 23 5.35 5.65 -23.33
N GLU A 24 4.38 6.29 -22.66
CA GLU A 24 4.66 7.37 -21.71
C GLU A 24 5.25 6.81 -20.43
N THR A 25 6.57 6.88 -20.30
CA THR A 25 7.32 6.29 -19.18
C THR A 25 7.94 7.33 -18.25
N GLU A 26 7.93 8.60 -18.63
CA GLU A 26 8.54 9.67 -17.87
C GLU A 26 7.51 10.47 -17.07
N GLY A 27 7.88 10.83 -15.85
CA GLY A 27 7.06 11.67 -14.98
C GLY A 27 5.77 11.02 -14.47
N PRO A 28 4.95 11.78 -13.73
CA PRO A 28 3.67 11.31 -13.21
C PRO A 28 2.64 11.14 -14.34
N VAL A 29 2.05 9.95 -14.46
CA VAL A 29 1.02 9.63 -15.46
C VAL A 29 -0.23 9.13 -14.78
N LEU A 30 -1.38 9.76 -15.04
CA LEU A 30 -2.69 9.31 -14.60
C LEU A 30 -3.44 8.67 -15.78
N LEU A 31 -3.71 7.37 -15.69
CA LEU A 31 -4.51 6.64 -16.68
C LEU A 31 -5.94 6.46 -16.16
N LEU A 32 -6.88 7.21 -16.73
CA LEU A 32 -8.32 7.08 -16.48
C LEU A 32 -8.91 6.05 -17.45
N ALA A 33 -9.58 5.04 -16.91
CA ALA A 33 -10.10 3.96 -17.72
C ALA A 33 -11.31 3.29 -17.06
N VAL A 34 -12.36 3.04 -17.84
CA VAL A 34 -13.59 2.37 -17.37
C VAL A 34 -13.35 0.88 -17.09
N PRO A 35 -14.21 0.20 -16.31
CA PRO A 35 -14.17 -1.24 -16.16
C PRO A 35 -14.19 -1.96 -17.51
N GLY A 36 -13.39 -3.02 -17.66
CA GLY A 36 -13.32 -3.77 -18.94
C GLY A 36 -12.45 -3.17 -20.04
N SER A 37 -11.95 -1.95 -19.91
CA SER A 37 -11.12 -1.28 -20.93
C SER A 37 -9.69 -1.81 -21.08
N GLY A 38 -9.33 -2.91 -20.42
CA GLY A 38 -7.99 -3.50 -20.53
C GLY A 38 -6.91 -2.82 -19.66
N LYS A 39 -7.27 -2.09 -18.60
CA LYS A 39 -6.30 -1.42 -17.69
C LYS A 39 -5.12 -2.30 -17.28
N THR A 40 -5.41 -3.50 -16.82
CA THR A 40 -4.37 -4.46 -16.38
C THR A 40 -3.45 -4.85 -17.54
N THR A 41 -4.01 -5.05 -18.74
CA THR A 41 -3.23 -5.38 -19.94
C THR A 41 -2.31 -4.22 -20.34
N VAL A 42 -2.81 -2.98 -20.28
CA VAL A 42 -2.01 -1.77 -20.53
C VAL A 42 -0.90 -1.66 -19.51
N LEU A 43 -1.20 -1.81 -18.20
CA LEU A 43 -0.21 -1.74 -17.13
C LEU A 43 0.89 -2.79 -17.32
N VAL A 44 0.53 -4.06 -17.50
CA VAL A 44 1.49 -5.15 -17.71
C VAL A 44 2.35 -4.89 -18.95
N THR A 45 1.74 -4.41 -20.04
CA THR A 45 2.46 -4.11 -21.29
C THR A 45 3.42 -2.92 -21.13
N ARG A 46 3.03 -1.91 -20.33
CA ARG A 46 3.91 -0.78 -19.97
C ARG A 46 5.16 -1.23 -19.21
N LEU A 47 5.02 -2.14 -18.24
CA LEU A 47 6.17 -2.70 -17.51
C LEU A 47 7.15 -3.40 -18.46
N GLY A 48 6.63 -4.20 -19.40
CA GLY A 48 7.47 -4.83 -20.44
C GLY A 48 8.11 -3.81 -21.40
N TYR A 49 7.41 -2.73 -21.74
CA TYR A 49 7.96 -1.66 -22.56
C TYR A 49 9.12 -0.93 -21.85
N MET A 50 8.98 -0.65 -20.56
CA MET A 50 10.04 -0.06 -19.74
C MET A 50 11.30 -0.93 -19.75
N ALA A 51 11.15 -2.25 -19.59
CA ALA A 51 12.27 -3.19 -19.61
C ALA A 51 12.88 -3.35 -21.01
N LEU A 52 12.07 -3.65 -22.02
CA LEU A 52 12.55 -4.10 -23.35
C LEU A 52 12.90 -2.96 -24.29
N CYS A 53 12.25 -1.80 -24.17
CA CYS A 53 12.47 -0.66 -25.07
C CYS A 53 13.23 0.50 -24.41
N ARG A 54 13.03 0.71 -23.10
CA ARG A 54 13.74 1.77 -22.37
C ARG A 54 15.01 1.27 -21.68
N GLY A 55 15.22 -0.05 -21.64
CA GLY A 55 16.40 -0.64 -21.01
C GLY A 55 16.43 -0.51 -19.50
N ILE A 56 15.27 -0.27 -18.86
CA ILE A 56 15.17 -0.21 -17.40
C ILE A 56 15.26 -1.64 -16.86
N ASP A 57 16.19 -1.87 -15.95
CA ASP A 57 16.30 -3.17 -15.28
C ASP A 57 14.97 -3.48 -14.56
N PRO A 58 14.31 -4.61 -14.83
CA PRO A 58 13.11 -5.01 -14.12
C PRO A 58 13.22 -4.96 -12.59
N ALA A 59 14.41 -5.17 -12.03
CA ALA A 59 14.63 -5.05 -10.59
C ALA A 59 14.39 -3.63 -10.03
N HIS A 60 14.47 -2.60 -10.88
CA HIS A 60 14.20 -1.21 -10.53
C HIS A 60 12.75 -0.78 -10.88
N ILE A 61 11.89 -1.72 -11.25
CA ILE A 61 10.47 -1.44 -11.52
C ILE A 61 9.62 -2.01 -10.39
N LEU A 62 8.87 -1.13 -9.71
CA LEU A 62 7.93 -1.51 -8.66
C LEU A 62 6.49 -1.33 -9.14
N ALA A 63 5.70 -2.40 -9.06
CA ALA A 63 4.26 -2.38 -9.30
C ALA A 63 3.51 -2.61 -7.99
N VAL A 64 2.69 -1.64 -7.58
CA VAL A 64 1.97 -1.68 -6.30
C VAL A 64 0.47 -1.90 -6.53
N THR A 65 -0.14 -2.73 -5.69
CA THR A 65 -1.57 -3.04 -5.71
C THR A 65 -2.17 -2.98 -4.30
N TYR A 66 -3.51 -3.06 -4.21
CA TYR A 66 -4.20 -3.13 -2.92
C TYR A 66 -4.27 -4.55 -2.34
N THR A 67 -4.27 -5.59 -3.17
CA THR A 67 -4.51 -6.97 -2.70
C THR A 67 -3.42 -7.93 -3.13
N VAL A 68 -3.19 -8.95 -2.31
CA VAL A 68 -2.26 -10.05 -2.63
C VAL A 68 -2.71 -10.80 -3.90
N ALA A 69 -4.03 -10.97 -4.10
CA ALA A 69 -4.57 -11.61 -5.30
C ALA A 69 -4.20 -10.83 -6.57
N ALA A 70 -4.39 -9.49 -6.58
CA ALA A 70 -4.01 -8.63 -7.70
C ALA A 70 -2.49 -8.65 -7.96
N THR A 71 -1.68 -8.68 -6.90
CA THR A 71 -0.22 -8.81 -7.00
C THR A 71 0.19 -10.11 -7.72
N ARG A 72 -0.42 -11.23 -7.33
CA ARG A 72 -0.17 -12.54 -7.95
C ARG A 72 -0.62 -12.56 -9.41
N GLU A 73 -1.80 -12.01 -9.68
CA GLU A 73 -2.35 -11.92 -11.04
C GLU A 73 -1.45 -11.07 -11.96
N LEU A 74 -1.02 -9.88 -11.51
CA LEU A 74 -0.12 -9.03 -12.30
C LEU A 74 1.18 -9.74 -12.63
N ARG A 75 1.80 -10.40 -11.63
CA ARG A 75 3.02 -11.17 -11.83
C ARG A 75 2.83 -12.29 -12.85
N ALA A 76 1.77 -13.09 -12.71
CA ALA A 76 1.46 -14.18 -13.63
C ALA A 76 1.24 -13.68 -15.07
N ARG A 77 0.49 -12.59 -15.24
CA ARG A 77 0.25 -11.97 -16.54
C ARG A 77 1.54 -11.40 -17.15
N PHE A 78 2.42 -10.79 -16.35
CA PHE A 78 3.71 -10.30 -16.82
C PHE A 78 4.60 -11.43 -17.30
N THR A 79 4.78 -12.48 -16.49
CA THR A 79 5.60 -13.65 -16.87
C THR A 79 5.08 -14.38 -18.11
N ALA A 80 3.75 -14.54 -18.23
CA ALA A 80 3.15 -15.16 -19.39
C ALA A 80 3.31 -14.33 -20.67
N ARG A 81 3.29 -12.99 -20.53
CA ARG A 81 3.38 -12.08 -21.67
C ARG A 81 4.81 -11.84 -22.16
N PHE A 82 5.77 -11.88 -21.24
CA PHE A 82 7.18 -11.59 -21.51
C PHE A 82 8.11 -12.74 -21.07
N PRO A 83 8.02 -13.89 -21.74
CA PRO A 83 8.85 -15.06 -21.39
C PRO A 83 10.35 -14.78 -21.55
N GLU A 84 10.76 -13.83 -22.42
CA GLU A 84 12.13 -13.37 -22.59
C GLU A 84 12.72 -12.67 -21.37
N LEU A 85 11.88 -12.19 -20.44
CA LEU A 85 12.28 -11.64 -19.16
C LEU A 85 12.17 -12.66 -18.02
N ALA A 86 12.18 -13.97 -18.35
CA ALA A 86 12.14 -15.03 -17.36
C ALA A 86 13.33 -14.91 -16.38
N GLY A 87 13.01 -14.85 -15.07
CA GLY A 87 14.03 -14.63 -14.03
C GLY A 87 14.38 -13.16 -13.74
N GLN A 88 13.92 -12.22 -14.57
CA GLN A 88 14.08 -10.78 -14.41
C GLN A 88 12.70 -10.12 -14.40
N THR A 89 12.02 -10.19 -13.28
CA THR A 89 10.66 -9.64 -13.17
C THR A 89 10.63 -8.39 -12.31
N PRO A 90 9.75 -7.41 -12.63
CA PRO A 90 9.45 -6.31 -11.72
C PRO A 90 9.09 -6.79 -10.32
N GLU A 91 9.34 -5.94 -9.35
CA GLU A 91 8.85 -6.17 -8.00
C GLU A 91 7.35 -5.86 -7.93
N PHE A 92 6.55 -6.89 -7.58
CA PHE A 92 5.11 -6.77 -7.40
C PHE A 92 4.77 -6.87 -5.92
N ARG A 93 4.19 -5.81 -5.33
CA ARG A 93 3.83 -5.76 -3.92
C ARG A 93 2.45 -5.15 -3.69
N THR A 94 1.88 -5.46 -2.52
CA THR A 94 0.80 -4.62 -1.97
C THR A 94 1.39 -3.39 -1.29
N ILE A 95 0.56 -2.37 -1.03
CA ILE A 95 0.98 -1.18 -0.26
C ILE A 95 1.56 -1.62 1.09
N ASN A 96 0.86 -2.50 1.83
CA ASN A 96 1.35 -3.01 3.10
C ASN A 96 2.63 -3.84 2.96
N GLY A 97 2.75 -4.65 1.90
CA GLY A 97 3.97 -5.41 1.62
C GLY A 97 5.18 -4.52 1.30
N LEU A 98 4.98 -3.37 0.66
CA LEU A 98 6.01 -2.35 0.49
C LEU A 98 6.35 -1.68 1.84
N SER A 99 5.34 -1.32 2.62
CA SER A 99 5.52 -0.73 3.94
C SER A 99 6.33 -1.65 4.87
N SER A 100 6.04 -2.96 4.86
CA SER A 100 6.82 -3.97 5.59
C SER A 100 8.30 -3.95 5.19
N LYS A 101 8.58 -3.95 3.88
CA LYS A 101 9.95 -3.92 3.35
C LYS A 101 10.71 -2.67 3.82
N ILE A 102 10.07 -1.50 3.84
CA ILE A 102 10.65 -0.24 4.32
C ILE A 102 10.97 -0.33 5.81
N ILE A 103 10.02 -0.82 6.61
CA ILE A 103 10.19 -0.99 8.06
C ILE A 103 11.31 -2.00 8.36
N GLU A 104 11.38 -3.11 7.64
CA GLU A 104 12.45 -4.11 7.77
C GLU A 104 13.82 -3.53 7.40
N ALA A 105 13.92 -2.71 6.35
CA ALA A 105 15.16 -2.02 5.99
C ALA A 105 15.64 -1.12 7.14
N CYS A 106 14.75 -0.35 7.74
CA CYS A 106 15.06 0.45 8.92
C CYS A 106 15.45 -0.42 10.12
N GLY A 107 14.75 -1.54 10.35
CA GLY A 107 15.01 -2.47 11.45
C GLY A 107 16.40 -3.13 11.37
N ARG A 108 16.92 -3.41 10.19
CA ARG A 108 18.29 -3.92 10.00
C ARG A 108 19.35 -2.95 10.51
N GLN A 109 19.10 -1.66 10.45
CA GLN A 109 20.04 -0.62 10.87
C GLN A 109 19.86 -0.20 12.33
N ARG A 110 18.65 -0.22 12.86
CA ARG A 110 18.30 0.41 14.15
C ARG A 110 17.71 -0.55 15.19
N GLY A 111 17.59 -1.83 14.87
CA GLY A 111 17.01 -2.85 15.73
C GLY A 111 15.53 -3.13 15.41
N PRO A 112 14.93 -4.12 16.10
CA PRO A 112 13.62 -4.66 15.74
C PRO A 112 12.52 -3.59 15.84
N ALA A 113 11.72 -3.53 14.78
CA ALA A 113 10.51 -2.72 14.71
C ALA A 113 9.41 -3.27 15.62
N PHE A 114 8.30 -2.52 15.71
CA PHE A 114 7.06 -3.02 16.31
C PHE A 114 6.55 -4.23 15.53
N ALA A 115 5.98 -5.21 16.26
CA ALA A 115 5.36 -6.38 15.63
C ALA A 115 4.01 -6.00 15.01
N LEU A 116 3.69 -6.55 13.83
CA LEU A 116 2.38 -6.35 13.20
C LEU A 116 1.34 -7.22 13.93
N GLN A 117 0.28 -6.60 14.43
CA GLN A 117 -0.89 -7.28 14.97
C GLN A 117 -1.89 -7.56 13.84
N GLU A 118 -1.90 -8.78 13.34
CA GLU A 118 -2.76 -9.19 12.22
C GLU A 118 -4.12 -9.73 12.68
N ASN A 119 -4.26 -10.08 13.96
CA ASN A 119 -5.49 -10.66 14.47
C ASN A 119 -6.57 -9.59 14.68
N ALA A 120 -7.49 -9.52 13.72
CA ALA A 120 -8.61 -8.59 13.77
C ALA A 120 -9.52 -8.78 15.00
N GLY A 121 -9.61 -10.00 15.55
CA GLY A 121 -10.37 -10.29 16.75
C GLY A 121 -9.72 -9.70 18.00
N GLU A 122 -8.39 -9.77 18.11
CA GLU A 122 -7.65 -9.16 19.22
C GLU A 122 -7.75 -7.63 19.21
N LEU A 123 -7.65 -7.02 18.02
CA LEU A 123 -7.84 -5.57 17.86
C LEU A 123 -9.28 -5.16 18.21
N ALA A 124 -10.30 -5.95 17.81
CA ALA A 124 -11.68 -5.70 18.19
C ALA A 124 -11.90 -5.82 19.70
N ALA A 125 -11.31 -6.85 20.32
CA ALA A 125 -11.38 -7.03 21.77
C ALA A 125 -10.66 -5.89 22.54
N LEU A 126 -9.54 -5.38 22.01
CA LEU A 126 -8.87 -4.22 22.57
C LEU A 126 -9.78 -2.97 22.53
N VAL A 127 -10.42 -2.70 21.39
CA VAL A 127 -11.38 -1.61 21.26
C VAL A 127 -12.53 -1.78 22.26
N GLY A 128 -13.10 -2.99 22.38
CA GLY A 128 -14.20 -3.27 23.31
C GLY A 128 -13.82 -2.98 24.76
N ARG A 129 -12.64 -3.42 25.21
CA ARG A 129 -12.13 -3.14 26.56
C ARG A 129 -11.93 -1.66 26.84
N ILE A 130 -11.34 -0.92 25.89
CA ILE A 130 -11.12 0.52 26.04
C ILE A 130 -12.47 1.26 26.06
N TYR A 131 -13.40 0.90 25.18
CA TYR A 131 -14.73 1.50 25.15
C TYR A 131 -15.46 1.30 26.47
N GLN A 132 -15.47 0.06 27.00
CA GLN A 132 -16.08 -0.27 28.28
C GLN A 132 -15.46 0.53 29.44
N ALA A 133 -14.14 0.62 29.48
CA ALA A 133 -13.45 1.37 30.53
C ALA A 133 -13.81 2.87 30.52
N LEU A 134 -14.04 3.42 29.33
CA LEU A 134 -14.38 4.84 29.18
C LEU A 134 -15.87 5.13 29.40
N ASN A 135 -16.76 4.25 28.94
CA ASN A 135 -18.20 4.54 28.88
C ASN A 135 -19.05 3.74 29.89
N GLY A 136 -18.46 2.74 30.55
CA GLY A 136 -19.13 1.91 31.56
C GLY A 136 -19.76 0.64 30.99
N ASP A 137 -20.30 0.67 29.77
CA ASP A 137 -20.94 -0.47 29.12
C ASP A 137 -20.09 -1.07 28.00
N TYR A 138 -20.20 -2.40 27.82
CA TYR A 138 -19.51 -3.05 26.70
C TYR A 138 -20.22 -2.72 25.36
N PRO A 139 -19.47 -2.34 24.33
CA PRO A 139 -20.05 -1.93 23.06
C PRO A 139 -20.66 -3.10 22.28
N THR A 140 -21.65 -2.80 21.43
CA THR A 140 -22.14 -3.78 20.45
C THR A 140 -21.11 -4.05 19.35
N ASP A 141 -21.26 -5.16 18.63
CA ASP A 141 -20.41 -5.46 17.47
C ASP A 141 -20.48 -4.36 16.38
N SER A 142 -21.64 -3.67 16.25
CA SER A 142 -21.77 -2.53 15.34
C SER A 142 -20.88 -1.39 15.78
N THR A 143 -20.99 -1.02 17.07
CA THR A 143 -20.17 0.04 17.68
C THR A 143 -18.69 -0.24 17.54
N ILE A 144 -18.24 -1.49 17.77
CA ILE A 144 -16.84 -1.88 17.58
C ILE A 144 -16.41 -1.66 16.13
N ARG A 145 -17.23 -2.04 15.15
CA ARG A 145 -16.92 -1.81 13.72
C ARG A 145 -16.85 -0.34 13.38
N GLU A 146 -17.77 0.47 13.88
CA GLU A 146 -17.79 1.93 13.68
C GLU A 146 -16.56 2.60 14.27
N VAL A 147 -16.19 2.25 15.51
CA VAL A 147 -14.95 2.73 16.15
C VAL A 147 -13.71 2.35 15.33
N ARG A 148 -13.61 1.10 14.89
CA ARG A 148 -12.47 0.67 14.06
C ARG A 148 -12.40 1.40 12.73
N THR A 149 -13.55 1.65 12.10
CA THR A 149 -13.62 2.44 10.86
C THR A 149 -13.14 3.87 11.10
N ALA A 150 -13.56 4.49 12.20
CA ALA A 150 -13.10 5.82 12.57
C ALA A 150 -11.59 5.86 12.89
N ILE A 151 -11.05 4.84 13.59
CA ILE A 151 -9.60 4.71 13.83
C ILE A 151 -8.84 4.63 12.50
N THR A 152 -9.26 3.75 11.59
CA THR A 152 -8.66 3.60 10.25
C THR A 152 -8.71 4.93 9.48
N TYR A 153 -9.85 5.64 9.52
CA TYR A 153 -9.96 6.95 8.90
C TYR A 153 -8.95 7.96 9.47
N CYS A 154 -8.88 8.10 10.80
CA CYS A 154 -7.96 9.03 11.45
C CYS A 154 -6.49 8.74 11.09
N LYS A 155 -6.09 7.47 11.08
CA LYS A 155 -4.72 7.04 10.74
C LYS A 155 -4.41 7.29 9.25
N ASN A 156 -5.30 6.92 8.34
CA ASN A 156 -5.08 7.09 6.91
C ASN A 156 -5.10 8.57 6.48
N MET A 157 -5.92 9.39 7.13
CA MET A 157 -5.92 10.84 6.92
C MET A 157 -4.78 11.54 7.67
N MET A 158 -4.04 10.82 8.50
CA MET A 158 -2.94 11.34 9.33
C MET A 158 -3.37 12.52 10.21
N LEU A 159 -4.58 12.44 10.77
CA LEU A 159 -5.15 13.51 11.59
C LEU A 159 -4.33 13.69 12.88
N SER A 160 -4.10 14.95 13.25
CA SER A 160 -3.54 15.33 14.54
C SER A 160 -4.54 15.10 15.68
N ALA A 161 -4.07 15.06 16.90
CA ALA A 161 -4.92 14.94 18.08
C ALA A 161 -5.99 16.06 18.15
N ASP A 162 -5.61 17.28 17.79
CA ASP A 162 -6.51 18.45 17.81
C ASP A 162 -7.60 18.31 16.72
N GLU A 163 -7.26 17.84 15.52
CA GLU A 163 -8.21 17.59 14.45
C GLU A 163 -9.20 16.47 14.81
N ILE A 164 -8.72 15.41 15.48
CA ILE A 164 -9.58 14.32 15.97
C ILE A 164 -10.52 14.82 17.07
N ALA A 165 -10.01 15.66 17.98
CA ALA A 165 -10.84 16.21 19.06
C ALA A 165 -11.89 17.23 18.56
N ALA A 166 -11.59 17.92 17.46
CA ALA A 166 -12.50 18.88 16.83
C ALA A 166 -13.59 18.25 15.96
N GLN A 167 -13.42 16.98 15.56
CA GLN A 167 -14.35 16.29 14.66
C GLN A 167 -15.37 15.46 15.44
N ASP A 168 -16.64 15.58 15.09
CA ASP A 168 -17.71 14.71 15.60
C ASP A 168 -17.76 13.40 14.78
N PHE A 169 -17.43 12.29 15.43
CA PHE A 169 -17.52 10.95 14.85
C PHE A 169 -18.83 10.24 15.17
N GLY A 170 -19.76 10.87 15.92
CA GLY A 170 -20.96 10.21 16.42
C GLY A 170 -20.69 9.09 17.44
N LEU A 171 -19.49 9.03 18.02
CA LEU A 171 -19.02 8.01 18.95
C LEU A 171 -18.63 8.66 20.27
N PRO A 172 -19.16 8.20 21.42
CA PRO A 172 -18.90 8.81 22.70
C PRO A 172 -17.41 8.68 23.06
N ARG A 173 -16.81 9.81 23.47
CA ARG A 173 -15.41 9.93 23.90
C ARG A 173 -14.39 9.34 22.91
N PHE A 174 -14.67 9.46 21.60
CA PHE A 174 -13.83 8.81 20.57
C PHE A 174 -12.38 9.28 20.59
N SER A 175 -12.10 10.56 20.80
CA SER A 175 -10.72 11.09 20.85
C SER A 175 -9.91 10.45 21.97
N GLU A 176 -10.50 10.25 23.14
CA GLU A 176 -9.86 9.55 24.27
C GLU A 176 -9.66 8.07 23.94
N LEU A 177 -10.68 7.41 23.36
CA LEU A 177 -10.58 6.02 22.92
C LEU A 177 -9.44 5.82 21.92
N TYR A 178 -9.34 6.69 20.92
CA TYR A 178 -8.28 6.66 19.92
C TYR A 178 -6.89 6.80 20.58
N ALA A 179 -6.74 7.74 21.50
CA ALA A 179 -5.47 7.94 22.23
C ALA A 179 -5.08 6.68 23.04
N HIS A 180 -6.04 6.08 23.78
CA HIS A 180 -5.81 4.85 24.53
C HIS A 180 -5.50 3.65 23.61
N TYR A 181 -6.16 3.53 22.47
CA TYR A 181 -5.87 2.48 21.49
C TYR A 181 -4.45 2.58 20.96
N CYS A 182 -4.02 3.77 20.54
CA CYS A 182 -2.65 4.00 20.07
C CYS A 182 -1.61 3.78 21.17
N ALA A 183 -1.91 4.18 22.41
CA ALA A 183 -1.03 3.94 23.57
C ALA A 183 -0.87 2.44 23.85
N ALA A 184 -1.99 1.68 23.88
CA ALA A 184 -1.97 0.25 24.15
C ALA A 184 -1.14 -0.54 23.11
N LEU A 185 -1.28 -0.22 21.81
CA LEU A 185 -0.44 -0.83 20.76
C LEU A 185 1.04 -0.48 20.98
N ARG A 186 1.35 0.77 21.30
CA ARG A 186 2.72 1.22 21.53
C ARG A 186 3.36 0.54 22.75
N GLU A 187 2.63 0.41 23.86
CA GLU A 187 3.07 -0.29 25.06
C GLU A 187 3.34 -1.79 24.80
N ALA A 188 2.47 -2.42 24.01
CA ALA A 188 2.66 -3.81 23.56
C ALA A 188 3.76 -3.96 22.50
N ARG A 189 4.39 -2.88 22.02
CA ARG A 189 5.30 -2.84 20.88
C ARG A 189 4.67 -3.48 19.63
N GLN A 190 3.41 -3.17 19.41
CA GLN A 190 2.63 -3.62 18.26
C GLN A 190 2.23 -2.44 17.37
N MET A 191 1.90 -2.75 16.11
CA MET A 191 1.29 -1.84 15.15
C MET A 191 0.19 -2.59 14.40
N ASP A 192 -0.86 -1.90 14.00
CA ASP A 192 -1.83 -2.44 13.04
C ASP A 192 -1.40 -2.10 11.59
N TYR A 193 -2.21 -2.52 10.60
CA TYR A 193 -1.91 -2.26 9.18
C TYR A 193 -1.90 -0.77 8.81
N ASP A 194 -2.71 0.06 9.49
CA ASP A 194 -2.74 1.49 9.24
C ASP A 194 -1.48 2.16 9.83
N ASP A 195 -1.04 1.75 11.02
CA ASP A 195 0.25 2.17 11.60
C ASP A 195 1.42 1.78 10.71
N GLN A 196 1.38 0.58 10.10
CA GLN A 196 2.44 0.09 9.23
C GLN A 196 2.71 1.05 8.07
N MET A 197 1.65 1.55 7.41
CA MET A 197 1.78 2.53 6.33
C MET A 197 2.31 3.88 6.85
N ALA A 198 1.79 4.35 7.98
CA ALA A 198 2.22 5.61 8.59
C ALA A 198 3.71 5.56 9.02
N TYR A 199 4.16 4.45 9.59
CA TYR A 199 5.56 4.26 9.97
C TYR A 199 6.49 4.19 8.76
N ALA A 200 6.11 3.46 7.71
CA ALA A 200 6.88 3.41 6.47
C ALA A 200 7.06 4.81 5.86
N LEU A 201 5.98 5.61 5.81
CA LEU A 201 6.04 6.99 5.35
C LEU A 201 6.94 7.87 6.24
N ALA A 202 6.84 7.71 7.57
CA ALA A 202 7.67 8.45 8.51
C ALA A 202 9.16 8.09 8.37
N ILE A 203 9.48 6.81 8.11
CA ILE A 203 10.84 6.34 7.84
C ILE A 203 11.39 7.01 6.58
N LEU A 204 10.67 6.96 5.47
CA LEU A 204 11.11 7.56 4.21
C LEU A 204 11.31 9.09 4.33
N ARG A 205 10.50 9.78 5.14
CA ARG A 205 10.64 11.22 5.38
C ARG A 205 11.83 11.60 6.27
N LYS A 206 12.18 10.73 7.22
CA LYS A 206 13.16 11.05 8.27
C LYS A 206 14.52 10.39 8.06
N GLN A 207 14.64 9.44 7.13
CA GLN A 207 15.84 8.65 6.90
C GLN A 207 16.23 8.66 5.43
N PRO A 208 17.02 9.66 4.99
CA PRO A 208 17.42 9.82 3.59
C PRO A 208 18.15 8.59 3.04
N GLU A 209 18.90 7.89 3.86
CA GLU A 209 19.62 6.67 3.49
C GLU A 209 18.67 5.52 3.10
N ILE A 210 17.56 5.37 3.83
CA ILE A 210 16.53 4.39 3.49
C ILE A 210 15.78 4.83 2.24
N LEU A 211 15.43 6.13 2.14
CA LEU A 211 14.77 6.66 0.95
C LEU A 211 15.62 6.41 -0.30
N ALA A 212 16.93 6.64 -0.24
CA ALA A 212 17.84 6.41 -1.34
C ALA A 212 17.89 4.93 -1.79
N GLU A 213 17.82 3.97 -0.84
CA GLU A 213 17.73 2.53 -1.16
C GLU A 213 16.48 2.20 -2.01
N PHE A 214 15.37 2.91 -1.81
CA PHE A 214 14.11 2.69 -2.54
C PHE A 214 13.95 3.56 -3.79
N GLN A 215 14.85 4.53 -4.02
CA GLN A 215 14.89 5.38 -5.21
C GLN A 215 15.93 4.92 -6.24
N ALA A 216 16.84 4.03 -5.85
CA ALA A 216 17.86 3.44 -6.74
C ALA A 216 17.25 2.39 -7.65
#